data_79fc11dcc24e64c0e56b58160563809d
#
_entry.id   79fc11dcc24e64c0e56b58160563809d
#
_cell.length_a   1.000
_cell.length_b   1.000
_cell.length_c   1.000
_cell.angle_alpha   90.00
_cell.angle_beta   90.00
_cell.angle_gamma   90.00
#
_symmetry.space_group_name_H-M   'P 1'
#
loop_
_entity.id
_entity.type
_entity.pdbx_description
1 polymer ?
#
loop_
_entity_poly.entity_id
_entity_poly.type
_entity_poly.pdbx_seq_one_letter_code
_entity_poly.pdbx_strand_id
1 'polypeptide(L)'
;MTQQDRPGAKTAENSPTPADQDVSPQTAPPGHEPSRGAGEQGRPDLPTPNTYPGEQQHLVEASPDQPQTKAEPKPPYPKEKLEEPGLEKEMSLKPQYMAPRYKATGKLEGKTALVTGGDSGIGRAVAVLYAREGADVAIVCTPAEQPDAEETRRAVEAEGRRFVMILGDLTDPKFCRDCVERCVRELGKLDILVSNAAYQNRKQSLEEITEEEWRRTFATNIDAYFYLTKAAMKHLQPGSAIIATSSEVGLVGSSSLLDYGATKGAIIAFTKSLAQQLADKGIRANCVAPGPVWTPLNPADRGMSPEKLAEFGQKQPMKRAAQPEEIAPAYVFLASDADSSYVTGIVLEEMGGLTTG
;
A
#
# COMPACT_ATOMS: atom_id res chain seq x y z
N MET A 1 -55.65 36.25 -2.71
CA MET A 1 -56.76 35.39 -2.31
C MET A 1 -56.17 34.00 -2.23
N THR A 2 -55.98 33.29 -1.12
CA THR A 2 -56.46 33.36 0.26
C THR A 2 -55.41 32.68 1.14
N GLN A 3 -55.12 33.29 2.29
CA GLN A 3 -54.42 32.69 3.45
C GLN A 3 -55.27 31.60 4.10
N GLN A 4 -54.59 30.69 4.80
CA GLN A 4 -54.99 29.99 6.04
C GLN A 4 -54.22 28.71 6.17
N ASP A 5 -53.68 28.11 7.25
CA ASP A 5 -53.54 28.53 8.65
C ASP A 5 -52.46 27.65 9.29
N ARG A 6 -51.67 28.18 10.22
CA ARG A 6 -50.89 27.39 11.17
C ARG A 6 -51.70 27.14 12.45
N PRO A 7 -51.52 26.01 13.10
CA PRO A 7 -51.38 26.01 14.56
C PRO A 7 -50.17 25.17 15.01
N GLY A 8 -49.38 25.49 15.99
CA GLY A 8 -49.59 25.80 17.33
C GLY A 8 -48.48 25.08 18.11
N ALA A 9 -47.54 25.85 18.70
CA ALA A 9 -46.47 25.34 19.56
C ALA A 9 -47.05 24.76 20.85
N LYS A 10 -46.53 23.60 21.30
CA LYS A 10 -46.64 23.11 22.67
C LYS A 10 -45.29 23.02 23.31
N THR A 11 -45.16 23.80 24.37
CA THR A 11 -44.10 23.80 25.39
C THR A 11 -44.00 22.45 26.08
N ALA A 12 -42.79 21.90 26.19
CA ALA A 12 -42.47 20.75 27.01
C ALA A 12 -41.77 21.21 28.30
N GLU A 13 -42.32 20.72 29.41
CA GLU A 13 -41.96 20.99 30.80
C GLU A 13 -40.60 20.33 31.16
N ASN A 14 -39.94 21.00 32.09
CA ASN A 14 -38.75 20.56 32.83
C ASN A 14 -39.02 19.28 33.65
N SER A 15 -38.12 18.38 33.68
CA SER A 15 -37.96 17.35 34.71
C SER A 15 -36.52 17.29 35.22
N PRO A 16 -36.31 17.07 36.52
CA PRO A 16 -35.08 17.41 37.21
C PRO A 16 -34.04 16.27 37.20
N THR A 17 -32.78 16.67 37.27
CA THR A 17 -31.58 15.88 37.49
C THR A 17 -31.56 15.16 38.84
N PRO A 18 -31.14 13.91 38.96
CA PRO A 18 -30.79 13.32 40.26
C PRO A 18 -29.34 13.61 40.65
N ALA A 19 -29.22 13.87 41.94
CA ALA A 19 -28.01 14.30 42.63
C ALA A 19 -26.91 13.22 42.76
N ASP A 20 -25.68 13.74 42.97
CA ASP A 20 -24.46 13.13 43.36
C ASP A 20 -24.62 11.96 44.39
N GLN A 21 -24.01 10.82 44.06
CA GLN A 21 -23.68 9.82 45.09
C GLN A 21 -22.14 9.66 45.16
N ASP A 22 -21.69 10.08 46.30
CA ASP A 22 -20.38 9.98 46.88
C ASP A 22 -19.96 8.48 46.96
N VAL A 23 -18.85 8.07 46.37
CA VAL A 23 -18.25 6.74 46.51
C VAL A 23 -16.83 6.89 47.05
N SER A 24 -16.73 6.62 48.35
CA SER A 24 -15.45 6.51 49.06
C SER A 24 -14.58 5.35 48.54
N PRO A 25 -13.24 5.46 48.63
CA PRO A 25 -12.33 4.46 48.09
C PRO A 25 -12.23 3.20 48.97
N GLN A 26 -12.44 2.05 48.36
CA GLN A 26 -12.16 0.75 48.98
C GLN A 26 -10.67 0.40 48.86
N THR A 27 -10.12 0.03 50.00
CA THR A 27 -8.75 -0.43 50.26
C THR A 27 -8.44 -1.74 49.53
N ALA A 28 -7.25 -1.78 48.88
CA ALA A 28 -6.68 -2.96 48.25
C ALA A 28 -6.17 -3.98 49.32
N PRO A 29 -6.26 -5.29 49.05
CA PRO A 29 -5.62 -6.32 49.91
C PRO A 29 -4.13 -6.48 49.60
N PRO A 30 -3.32 -7.02 50.56
CA PRO A 30 -1.87 -7.01 50.50
C PRO A 30 -1.28 -8.12 49.60
N GLY A 31 -0.09 -7.83 49.12
CA GLY A 31 0.87 -8.43 48.25
C GLY A 31 0.93 -9.97 48.15
N HIS A 32 1.17 -10.38 46.92
CA HIS A 32 1.85 -11.63 46.58
C HIS A 32 3.16 -11.31 45.91
N GLU A 33 4.25 -11.73 46.52
CA GLU A 33 5.58 -11.75 45.92
C GLU A 33 5.63 -12.73 44.72
N PRO A 34 6.28 -12.39 43.59
CA PRO A 34 6.50 -13.36 42.53
C PRO A 34 7.69 -14.27 42.88
N SER A 35 7.42 -15.56 42.90
CA SER A 35 8.44 -16.63 43.02
C SER A 35 9.38 -16.59 41.80
N ARG A 36 10.67 -16.48 42.03
CA ARG A 36 11.75 -16.73 41.05
C ARG A 36 11.79 -18.23 40.74
N GLY A 37 11.82 -18.53 39.41
CA GLY A 37 12.35 -19.79 38.92
C GLY A 37 11.51 -20.47 37.84
N ALA A 38 11.74 -20.17 36.57
CA ALA A 38 11.65 -21.13 35.47
C ALA A 38 12.54 -20.62 34.34
N GLY A 39 13.45 -21.49 33.85
CA GLY A 39 14.59 -21.22 33.01
C GLY A 39 14.26 -20.59 31.66
N GLU A 40 15.16 -19.75 31.25
CA GLU A 40 15.33 -19.33 29.86
C GLU A 40 15.54 -20.56 28.96
N GLN A 41 14.48 -21.00 28.31
CA GLN A 41 14.64 -21.83 27.10
C GLN A 41 14.94 -20.88 25.95
N GLY A 42 16.18 -21.02 25.45
CA GLY A 42 16.70 -20.22 24.35
C GLY A 42 15.77 -20.25 23.14
N ARG A 43 15.42 -19.07 22.66
CA ARG A 43 14.89 -18.90 21.30
C ARG A 43 15.96 -19.42 20.35
N PRO A 44 15.61 -20.23 19.33
CA PRO A 44 16.56 -20.57 18.29
C PRO A 44 17.04 -19.27 17.62
N ASP A 45 18.35 -19.12 17.49
CA ASP A 45 18.98 -18.04 16.77
C ASP A 45 18.37 -17.95 15.37
N LEU A 46 17.75 -16.80 15.08
CA LEU A 46 17.33 -16.48 13.73
C LEU A 46 18.57 -16.48 12.85
N PRO A 47 18.56 -17.14 11.69
CA PRO A 47 19.71 -17.15 10.79
C PRO A 47 20.03 -15.70 10.43
N THR A 48 21.32 -15.34 10.55
CA THR A 48 21.87 -14.11 9.99
C THR A 48 21.47 -14.00 8.52
N PRO A 49 21.17 -12.80 7.99
CA PRO A 49 20.79 -12.65 6.60
C PRO A 49 21.83 -13.28 5.71
N ASN A 50 21.45 -14.37 5.04
CA ASN A 50 22.29 -15.05 4.06
C ASN A 50 22.53 -14.06 2.91
N THR A 51 23.77 -13.68 2.72
CA THR A 51 24.28 -13.09 1.48
C THR A 51 24.11 -14.14 0.40
N TYR A 52 23.19 -13.92 -0.52
CA TYR A 52 23.01 -14.76 -1.70
C TYR A 52 24.29 -14.70 -2.57
N PRO A 53 24.88 -15.84 -2.95
CA PRO A 53 26.04 -15.83 -3.83
C PRO A 53 25.56 -15.51 -5.25
N GLY A 54 25.92 -14.36 -5.76
CA GLY A 54 25.79 -14.12 -7.17
C GLY A 54 25.44 -12.73 -7.67
N GLU A 55 25.45 -11.68 -6.88
CA GLU A 55 25.50 -10.32 -7.41
C GLU A 55 26.11 -9.39 -6.35
N GLN A 56 27.33 -8.92 -6.64
CA GLN A 56 27.88 -7.77 -5.94
C GLN A 56 27.10 -6.53 -6.42
N GLN A 57 25.87 -6.35 -5.92
CA GLN A 57 25.29 -5.03 -5.89
C GLN A 57 26.16 -4.23 -4.93
N HIS A 58 26.62 -3.05 -5.37
CA HIS A 58 27.16 -2.05 -4.48
C HIS A 58 26.05 -1.64 -3.49
N LEU A 59 25.79 -2.50 -2.51
CA LEU A 59 25.13 -2.10 -1.27
C LEU A 59 26.08 -1.08 -0.67
N VAL A 60 25.76 0.19 -0.86
CA VAL A 60 26.32 1.21 0.02
C VAL A 60 25.84 0.80 1.41
N GLU A 61 26.73 0.19 2.20
CA GLU A 61 26.47 -0.10 3.60
C GLU A 61 26.11 1.23 4.26
N ALA A 62 24.81 1.48 4.36
CA ALA A 62 24.33 2.66 5.04
C ALA A 62 24.73 2.51 6.51
N SER A 63 25.68 3.33 6.96
CA SER A 63 26.01 3.40 8.37
C SER A 63 24.72 3.58 9.16
N PRO A 64 24.50 2.82 10.27
CA PRO A 64 23.32 2.96 11.12
C PRO A 64 23.06 4.40 11.58
N ASP A 65 24.10 5.22 11.60
CA ASP A 65 24.06 6.60 12.08
C ASP A 65 23.78 7.65 11.00
N GLN A 66 23.62 7.24 9.72
CA GLN A 66 23.30 8.20 8.65
C GLN A 66 21.79 8.31 8.44
N PRO A 67 21.23 9.53 8.34
CA PRO A 67 19.85 9.70 7.91
C PRO A 67 19.61 9.02 6.55
N GLN A 68 18.52 8.27 6.40
CA GLN A 68 18.17 7.58 5.17
C GLN A 68 18.24 8.48 3.93
N THR A 69 17.84 9.74 4.06
CA THR A 69 17.92 10.76 3.00
C THR A 69 19.32 11.00 2.42
N LYS A 70 20.41 10.57 3.10
CA LYS A 70 21.79 10.71 2.61
C LYS A 70 22.29 9.45 1.90
N ALA A 71 21.72 8.29 2.19
CA ALA A 71 22.16 7.01 1.65
C ALA A 71 21.46 6.63 0.34
N GLU A 72 20.26 7.19 0.08
CA GLU A 72 19.45 6.82 -1.07
C GLU A 72 20.03 7.36 -2.39
N PRO A 73 19.83 6.60 -3.52
CA PRO A 73 20.21 7.05 -4.86
C PRO A 73 19.57 8.40 -5.23
N LYS A 74 20.35 9.21 -5.94
CA LYS A 74 19.96 10.55 -6.37
C LYS A 74 20.19 10.73 -7.87
N PRO A 75 19.48 11.66 -8.52
CA PRO A 75 19.79 12.04 -9.89
C PRO A 75 21.28 12.47 -10.05
N PRO A 76 21.88 12.20 -11.23
CA PRO A 76 21.27 11.62 -12.40
C PRO A 76 21.11 10.08 -12.31
N TYR A 77 19.92 9.60 -12.59
CA TYR A 77 19.65 8.17 -12.73
C TYR A 77 20.10 7.64 -14.11
N PRO A 78 20.20 6.30 -14.29
CA PRO A 78 20.51 5.70 -15.59
C PRO A 78 19.53 6.15 -16.67
N LYS A 79 20.07 6.49 -17.86
CA LYS A 79 19.30 6.80 -19.06
C LYS A 79 18.93 5.51 -19.77
N GLU A 80 17.96 4.80 -19.25
CA GLU A 80 17.52 3.52 -19.80
C GLU A 80 16.06 3.57 -20.26
N LYS A 81 15.67 2.62 -21.09
CA LYS A 81 14.31 2.39 -21.55
C LYS A 81 14.04 0.91 -21.43
N LEU A 82 12.90 0.55 -20.87
CA LEU A 82 12.45 -0.83 -20.81
C LEU A 82 11.28 -1.04 -21.78
N GLU A 83 11.20 -2.24 -22.32
CA GLU A 83 9.99 -2.67 -23.03
C GLU A 83 8.87 -2.95 -22.04
N GLU A 84 7.63 -2.65 -22.43
CA GLU A 84 6.46 -2.92 -21.60
C GLU A 84 6.29 -4.44 -21.37
N PRO A 85 6.02 -4.91 -20.13
CA PRO A 85 5.57 -4.17 -18.95
C PRO A 85 6.70 -3.50 -18.13
N GLY A 86 7.96 -3.73 -18.46
CA GLY A 86 9.11 -3.23 -17.71
C GLY A 86 9.51 -4.21 -16.60
N LEU A 87 10.52 -5.06 -16.86
CA LEU A 87 11.02 -6.00 -15.87
C LEU A 87 12.06 -5.32 -14.97
N GLU A 88 11.85 -5.37 -13.67
CA GLU A 88 12.78 -4.80 -12.69
C GLU A 88 14.16 -5.44 -12.79
N LYS A 89 14.22 -6.74 -13.10
CA LYS A 89 15.50 -7.45 -13.34
C LYS A 89 16.33 -6.86 -14.47
N GLU A 90 15.74 -6.10 -15.40
CA GLU A 90 16.42 -5.47 -16.53
C GLU A 90 16.95 -4.07 -16.22
N MET A 91 16.49 -3.44 -15.12
CA MET A 91 17.00 -2.15 -14.69
C MET A 91 18.47 -2.24 -14.30
N SER A 92 19.28 -1.28 -14.73
CA SER A 92 20.71 -1.18 -14.37
C SER A 92 20.91 -0.74 -12.92
N LEU A 93 20.06 0.16 -12.43
CA LEU A 93 19.96 0.52 -11.01
C LEU A 93 18.68 -0.09 -10.45
N LYS A 94 18.82 -1.13 -9.64
CA LYS A 94 17.68 -1.83 -9.04
C LYS A 94 16.97 -0.96 -8.00
N PRO A 95 15.63 -0.97 -7.95
CA PRO A 95 14.88 -0.42 -6.83
C PRO A 95 15.23 -1.13 -5.51
N GLN A 96 15.29 -0.37 -4.44
CA GLN A 96 15.51 -0.91 -3.09
C GLN A 96 14.16 -1.28 -2.47
N TYR A 97 14.02 -2.53 -2.02
CA TYR A 97 12.76 -3.07 -1.50
C TYR A 97 12.90 -3.87 -0.19
N MET A 98 14.14 -4.18 0.22
CA MET A 98 14.40 -5.03 1.38
C MET A 98 14.26 -4.33 2.73
N ALA A 99 14.29 -3.00 2.76
CA ALA A 99 14.15 -2.17 3.97
C ALA A 99 15.01 -2.68 5.15
N PRO A 100 16.35 -2.70 5.04
CA PRO A 100 17.23 -3.30 6.07
C PRO A 100 17.15 -2.58 7.42
N ARG A 101 16.70 -1.32 7.44
CA ARG A 101 16.49 -0.53 8.67
C ARG A 101 15.15 -0.78 9.34
N TYR A 102 14.21 -1.40 8.63
CA TYR A 102 12.88 -1.68 9.16
C TYR A 102 12.96 -2.85 10.15
N LYS A 103 12.50 -2.62 11.37
CA LYS A 103 12.43 -3.65 12.42
C LYS A 103 10.99 -4.07 12.61
N ALA A 104 10.68 -5.29 12.25
CA ALA A 104 9.35 -5.86 12.43
C ALA A 104 9.05 -6.12 13.91
N THR A 105 7.78 -6.07 14.24
CA THR A 105 7.25 -6.34 15.58
C THR A 105 6.05 -7.29 15.57
N GLY A 106 5.79 -7.96 14.44
CA GLY A 106 4.70 -8.92 14.30
C GLY A 106 3.32 -8.28 14.15
N LYS A 107 3.24 -7.06 13.62
CA LYS A 107 1.98 -6.28 13.52
C LYS A 107 0.90 -6.94 12.67
N LEU A 108 1.30 -7.80 11.75
CA LEU A 108 0.41 -8.51 10.83
C LEU A 108 0.42 -10.03 11.06
N GLU A 109 0.85 -10.47 12.25
CA GLU A 109 0.91 -11.89 12.57
C GLU A 109 -0.44 -12.58 12.33
N GLY A 110 -0.39 -13.67 11.55
CA GLY A 110 -1.56 -14.45 11.19
C GLY A 110 -2.53 -13.77 10.23
N LYS A 111 -2.24 -12.60 9.66
CA LYS A 111 -3.02 -11.97 8.58
C LYS A 111 -2.67 -12.58 7.22
N THR A 112 -3.57 -12.41 6.26
CA THR A 112 -3.38 -12.78 4.86
C THR A 112 -3.63 -11.57 3.97
N ALA A 113 -2.68 -11.26 3.09
CA ALA A 113 -2.74 -10.14 2.18
C ALA A 113 -2.79 -10.59 0.71
N LEU A 114 -3.57 -9.85 -0.10
CA LEU A 114 -3.54 -9.90 -1.57
C LEU A 114 -3.00 -8.57 -2.08
N VAL A 115 -1.86 -8.60 -2.80
CA VAL A 115 -1.18 -7.41 -3.33
C VAL A 115 -1.13 -7.47 -4.85
N THR A 116 -1.76 -6.54 -5.54
CA THR A 116 -1.67 -6.44 -7.01
C THR A 116 -0.43 -5.67 -7.44
N GLY A 117 0.24 -6.10 -8.52
CA GLY A 117 1.55 -5.57 -8.91
C GLY A 117 2.60 -5.83 -7.82
N GLY A 118 2.53 -7.03 -7.20
CA GLY A 118 3.43 -7.44 -6.13
C GLY A 118 4.75 -8.04 -6.62
N ASP A 119 4.95 -8.09 -7.92
CA ASP A 119 6.14 -8.60 -8.59
C ASP A 119 7.34 -7.67 -8.48
N SER A 120 7.12 -6.36 -8.42
CA SER A 120 8.17 -5.34 -8.52
C SER A 120 7.83 -4.08 -7.72
N GLY A 121 8.76 -3.15 -7.64
CA GLY A 121 8.58 -1.81 -7.11
C GLY A 121 7.91 -1.76 -5.74
N ILE A 122 6.92 -0.87 -5.60
CA ILE A 122 6.18 -0.65 -4.34
C ILE A 122 5.49 -1.94 -3.89
N GLY A 123 4.83 -2.65 -4.82
CA GLY A 123 4.09 -3.88 -4.49
C GLY A 123 4.99 -4.98 -3.93
N ARG A 124 6.20 -5.18 -4.48
CA ARG A 124 7.20 -6.09 -3.93
C ARG A 124 7.63 -5.67 -2.52
N ALA A 125 7.98 -4.40 -2.33
CA ALA A 125 8.39 -3.90 -1.02
C ALA A 125 7.29 -4.08 0.04
N VAL A 126 6.03 -3.85 -0.33
CA VAL A 126 4.86 -4.11 0.53
C VAL A 126 4.74 -5.60 0.86
N ALA A 127 4.85 -6.49 -0.14
CA ALA A 127 4.78 -7.94 0.05
C ALA A 127 5.85 -8.43 1.03
N VAL A 128 7.09 -7.94 0.87
CA VAL A 128 8.22 -8.29 1.76
C VAL A 128 8.01 -7.80 3.18
N LEU A 129 7.59 -6.53 3.37
CA LEU A 129 7.35 -6.00 4.71
C LEU A 129 6.13 -6.65 5.38
N TYR A 130 5.10 -6.99 4.64
CA TYR A 130 3.97 -7.74 5.18
C TYR A 130 4.39 -9.13 5.66
N ALA A 131 5.20 -9.84 4.87
CA ALA A 131 5.76 -11.11 5.28
C ALA A 131 6.62 -10.97 6.55
N ARG A 132 7.48 -9.96 6.61
CA ARG A 132 8.33 -9.67 7.76
C ARG A 132 7.53 -9.34 9.01
N GLU A 133 6.34 -8.74 8.88
CA GLU A 133 5.39 -8.47 9.96
C GLU A 133 4.49 -9.68 10.28
N GLY A 134 4.67 -10.82 9.63
CA GLY A 134 3.99 -12.08 9.97
C GLY A 134 2.77 -12.42 9.10
N ALA A 135 2.52 -11.71 8.00
CA ALA A 135 1.41 -12.02 7.08
C ALA A 135 1.81 -13.05 6.03
N ASP A 136 0.86 -13.91 5.63
CA ASP A 136 0.95 -14.68 4.40
C ASP A 136 0.54 -13.80 3.21
N VAL A 137 1.20 -13.97 2.06
CA VAL A 137 1.06 -13.04 0.95
C VAL A 137 0.70 -13.74 -0.35
N ALA A 138 -0.37 -13.29 -0.99
CA ALA A 138 -0.64 -13.56 -2.40
C ALA A 138 -0.32 -12.31 -3.22
N ILE A 139 0.31 -12.49 -4.38
CA ILE A 139 0.52 -11.41 -5.33
C ILE A 139 -0.19 -11.68 -6.66
N VAL A 140 -0.54 -10.60 -7.36
CA VAL A 140 -1.08 -10.66 -8.72
C VAL A 140 -0.17 -9.87 -9.65
N CYS A 141 0.21 -10.47 -10.77
CA CYS A 141 0.95 -9.82 -11.84
C CYS A 141 0.64 -10.48 -13.19
N THR A 142 1.08 -9.88 -14.29
CA THR A 142 0.92 -10.50 -15.61
C THR A 142 1.90 -11.67 -15.81
N PRO A 143 1.61 -12.60 -16.74
CA PRO A 143 2.55 -13.70 -17.04
C PRO A 143 3.95 -13.23 -17.48
N ALA A 144 4.05 -12.05 -18.11
CA ALA A 144 5.33 -11.49 -18.55
C ALA A 144 6.22 -11.06 -17.36
N GLU A 145 5.61 -10.70 -16.23
CA GLU A 145 6.28 -10.23 -15.00
C GLU A 145 6.66 -11.39 -14.06
N GLN A 146 6.35 -12.64 -14.43
CA GLN A 146 6.68 -13.81 -13.62
C GLN A 146 8.14 -13.88 -13.14
N PRO A 147 9.17 -13.53 -13.97
CA PRO A 147 10.56 -13.56 -13.51
C PRO A 147 10.83 -12.63 -12.30
N ASP A 148 10.19 -11.46 -12.25
CA ASP A 148 10.30 -10.54 -11.12
C ASP A 148 9.48 -11.03 -9.93
N ALA A 149 8.32 -11.65 -10.17
CA ALA A 149 7.49 -12.26 -9.14
C ALA A 149 8.19 -13.43 -8.42
N GLU A 150 9.08 -14.16 -9.09
CA GLU A 150 9.91 -15.20 -8.46
C GLU A 150 10.93 -14.61 -7.46
N GLU A 151 11.40 -13.37 -7.68
CA GLU A 151 12.23 -12.66 -6.72
C GLU A 151 11.41 -12.31 -5.46
N THR A 152 10.19 -11.80 -5.65
CA THR A 152 9.26 -11.52 -4.54
C THR A 152 8.95 -12.80 -3.75
N ARG A 153 8.74 -13.94 -4.44
CA ARG A 153 8.54 -15.24 -3.80
C ARG A 153 9.70 -15.56 -2.86
N ARG A 154 10.94 -15.53 -3.38
CA ARG A 154 12.13 -15.84 -2.57
C ARG A 154 12.23 -14.95 -1.33
N ALA A 155 11.96 -13.66 -1.49
CA ALA A 155 12.01 -12.70 -0.39
C ALA A 155 10.94 -12.97 0.68
N VAL A 156 9.69 -13.26 0.29
CA VAL A 156 8.59 -13.57 1.21
C VAL A 156 8.83 -14.91 1.93
N GLU A 157 9.26 -15.93 1.20
CA GLU A 157 9.55 -17.25 1.78
C GLU A 157 10.76 -17.20 2.72
N ALA A 158 11.74 -16.33 2.48
CA ALA A 158 12.86 -16.10 3.39
C ALA A 158 12.44 -15.50 4.74
N GLU A 159 11.32 -14.75 4.78
CA GLU A 159 10.69 -14.27 6.03
C GLU A 159 9.83 -15.38 6.70
N GLY A 160 9.84 -16.62 6.16
CA GLY A 160 9.13 -17.77 6.72
C GLY A 160 7.61 -17.75 6.48
N ARG A 161 7.12 -17.00 5.50
CA ARG A 161 5.68 -16.87 5.22
C ARG A 161 5.27 -17.60 3.95
N ARG A 162 3.99 -17.98 3.89
CA ARG A 162 3.42 -18.61 2.68
C ARG A 162 3.29 -17.56 1.58
N PHE A 163 3.58 -17.98 0.37
CA PHE A 163 3.48 -17.15 -0.82
C PHE A 163 2.62 -17.81 -1.91
N VAL A 164 1.77 -17.01 -2.54
CA VAL A 164 0.95 -17.44 -3.70
C VAL A 164 1.14 -16.46 -4.85
N MET A 165 1.58 -16.96 -6.00
CA MET A 165 1.67 -16.17 -7.23
C MET A 165 0.43 -16.42 -8.10
N ILE A 166 -0.26 -15.35 -8.49
CA ILE A 166 -1.45 -15.40 -9.33
C ILE A 166 -1.16 -14.61 -10.61
N LEU A 167 -1.06 -15.33 -11.72
CA LEU A 167 -0.75 -14.74 -13.02
C LEU A 167 -2.01 -14.48 -13.82
N GLY A 168 -2.18 -13.26 -14.35
CA GLY A 168 -3.27 -12.89 -15.24
C GLY A 168 -3.44 -11.39 -15.42
N ASP A 169 -4.49 -11.00 -16.15
CA ASP A 169 -4.75 -9.63 -16.53
C ASP A 169 -5.90 -9.04 -15.68
N LEU A 170 -5.59 -8.01 -14.90
CA LEU A 170 -6.56 -7.30 -14.06
C LEU A 170 -7.59 -6.48 -14.85
N THR A 171 -7.41 -6.29 -16.15
CA THR A 171 -8.44 -5.67 -17.00
C THR A 171 -9.63 -6.61 -17.23
N ASP A 172 -9.48 -7.92 -16.97
CA ASP A 172 -10.60 -8.88 -17.00
C ASP A 172 -11.34 -8.94 -15.65
N PRO A 173 -12.61 -8.51 -15.60
CA PRO A 173 -13.40 -8.57 -14.36
C PRO A 173 -13.58 -9.99 -13.81
N LYS A 174 -13.57 -11.01 -14.67
CA LYS A 174 -13.64 -12.40 -14.23
C LYS A 174 -12.37 -12.80 -13.52
N PHE A 175 -11.21 -12.47 -14.09
CA PHE A 175 -9.93 -12.73 -13.47
C PHE A 175 -9.80 -12.04 -12.10
N CYS A 176 -10.24 -10.77 -11.97
CA CYS A 176 -10.25 -10.06 -10.69
C CYS A 176 -11.04 -10.81 -9.60
N ARG A 177 -12.18 -11.43 -9.96
CA ARG A 177 -12.94 -12.27 -9.02
C ARG A 177 -12.21 -13.56 -8.69
N ASP A 178 -11.70 -14.24 -9.70
CA ASP A 178 -11.04 -15.53 -9.57
C ASP A 178 -9.75 -15.43 -8.75
N CYS A 179 -8.99 -14.32 -8.83
CA CYS A 179 -7.78 -14.14 -8.06
C CYS A 179 -8.05 -13.96 -6.56
N VAL A 180 -9.13 -13.26 -6.18
CA VAL A 180 -9.56 -13.19 -4.77
C VAL A 180 -9.93 -14.56 -4.24
N GLU A 181 -10.74 -15.33 -5.00
CA GLU A 181 -11.12 -16.69 -4.62
C GLU A 181 -9.90 -17.62 -4.51
N ARG A 182 -8.94 -17.46 -5.40
CA ARG A 182 -7.70 -18.24 -5.37
C ARG A 182 -6.87 -17.92 -4.13
N CYS A 183 -6.71 -16.64 -3.78
CA CYS A 183 -6.04 -16.21 -2.56
C CYS A 183 -6.67 -16.87 -1.33
N VAL A 184 -8.00 -16.77 -1.18
CA VAL A 184 -8.71 -17.35 -0.05
C VAL A 184 -8.61 -18.89 -0.02
N ARG A 185 -8.71 -19.54 -1.16
CA ARG A 185 -8.63 -21.01 -1.25
C ARG A 185 -7.24 -21.52 -0.85
N GLU A 186 -6.17 -20.82 -1.26
CA GLU A 186 -4.79 -21.28 -1.03
C GLU A 186 -4.22 -20.81 0.31
N LEU A 187 -4.62 -19.65 0.82
CA LEU A 187 -4.14 -19.09 2.09
C LEU A 187 -5.16 -19.17 3.24
N GLY A 188 -6.41 -19.55 2.96
CA GLY A 188 -7.45 -19.82 3.95
C GLY A 188 -8.35 -18.65 4.30
N LYS A 189 -7.92 -17.40 4.05
CA LYS A 189 -8.68 -16.16 4.32
C LYS A 189 -8.14 -14.98 3.54
N LEU A 190 -8.77 -13.82 3.68
CA LEU A 190 -8.27 -12.53 3.20
C LEU A 190 -8.55 -11.46 4.26
N ASP A 191 -7.50 -10.85 4.80
CA ASP A 191 -7.60 -9.77 5.78
C ASP A 191 -7.22 -8.41 5.17
N ILE A 192 -6.30 -8.39 4.19
CA ILE A 192 -5.73 -7.16 3.64
C ILE A 192 -5.78 -7.23 2.11
N LEU A 193 -6.45 -6.26 1.50
CA LEU A 193 -6.42 -6.06 0.04
C LEU A 193 -5.59 -4.83 -0.29
N VAL A 194 -4.51 -4.99 -1.07
CA VAL A 194 -3.70 -3.90 -1.61
C VAL A 194 -3.89 -3.80 -3.12
N SER A 195 -4.57 -2.76 -3.58
CA SER A 195 -4.72 -2.43 -5.00
C SER A 195 -3.60 -1.48 -5.41
N ASN A 196 -2.51 -2.04 -5.94
CA ASN A 196 -1.29 -1.29 -6.28
C ASN A 196 -0.94 -1.34 -7.77
N ALA A 197 -1.27 -2.41 -8.50
CA ALA A 197 -1.00 -2.50 -9.93
C ALA A 197 -1.49 -1.26 -10.70
N ALA A 198 -0.69 -0.76 -11.63
CA ALA A 198 -1.02 0.42 -12.39
C ALA A 198 -0.39 0.39 -13.80
N TYR A 199 -1.05 1.06 -14.71
CA TYR A 199 -0.57 1.40 -16.05
C TYR A 199 -0.50 2.92 -16.18
N GLN A 200 0.55 3.42 -16.83
CA GLN A 200 0.70 4.82 -17.23
C GLN A 200 1.41 4.93 -18.58
N ASN A 201 1.13 6.01 -19.30
CA ASN A 201 1.85 6.35 -20.53
C ASN A 201 1.78 7.87 -20.77
N ARG A 202 2.91 8.56 -20.61
CA ARG A 202 2.99 10.00 -20.77
C ARG A 202 2.69 10.43 -22.19
N LYS A 203 1.95 11.53 -22.34
CA LYS A 203 1.61 12.19 -23.61
C LYS A 203 2.04 13.65 -23.59
N GLN A 204 2.28 14.21 -24.76
CA GLN A 204 2.61 15.63 -24.91
C GLN A 204 1.34 16.50 -24.97
N SER A 205 0.23 15.94 -25.46
CA SER A 205 -1.04 16.65 -25.59
C SER A 205 -2.24 15.72 -25.33
N LEU A 206 -3.42 16.29 -25.10
CA LEU A 206 -4.68 15.54 -24.93
C LEU A 206 -5.04 14.73 -26.18
N GLU A 207 -4.74 15.27 -27.36
CA GLU A 207 -5.08 14.66 -28.65
C GLU A 207 -4.31 13.36 -28.92
N GLU A 208 -3.18 13.16 -28.25
CA GLU A 208 -2.41 11.92 -28.36
C GLU A 208 -3.01 10.76 -27.56
N ILE A 209 -3.95 11.02 -26.65
CA ILE A 209 -4.61 9.97 -25.87
C ILE A 209 -5.73 9.37 -26.72
N THR A 210 -5.54 8.14 -27.17
CA THR A 210 -6.59 7.42 -27.88
C THR A 210 -7.66 6.93 -26.88
N GLU A 211 -8.90 6.70 -27.37
CA GLU A 211 -9.96 6.14 -26.56
C GLU A 211 -9.60 4.75 -26.03
N GLU A 212 -8.82 3.97 -26.78
CA GLU A 212 -8.37 2.65 -26.37
C GLU A 212 -7.39 2.75 -25.19
N GLU A 213 -6.43 3.67 -25.27
CA GLU A 213 -5.46 3.91 -24.19
C GLU A 213 -6.15 4.44 -22.93
N TRP A 214 -7.08 5.40 -23.10
CA TRP A 214 -7.92 5.86 -22.00
C TRP A 214 -8.65 4.70 -21.29
N ARG A 215 -9.31 3.83 -22.08
CA ARG A 215 -10.03 2.67 -21.52
C ARG A 215 -9.08 1.71 -20.83
N ARG A 216 -7.89 1.45 -21.40
CA ARG A 216 -6.87 0.59 -20.78
C ARG A 216 -6.40 1.15 -19.45
N THR A 217 -6.09 2.44 -19.39
CA THR A 217 -5.66 3.10 -18.14
C THR A 217 -6.74 2.99 -17.06
N PHE A 218 -8.00 3.22 -17.41
CA PHE A 218 -9.12 3.08 -16.47
C PHE A 218 -9.33 1.62 -16.06
N ALA A 219 -9.34 0.69 -16.99
CA ALA A 219 -9.54 -0.73 -16.72
C ALA A 219 -8.48 -1.26 -15.73
N THR A 220 -7.21 -0.92 -15.96
CA THR A 220 -6.11 -1.37 -15.09
C THR A 220 -6.14 -0.69 -13.72
N ASN A 221 -6.32 0.63 -13.66
CA ASN A 221 -6.03 1.39 -12.45
C ASN A 221 -7.23 1.52 -11.52
N ILE A 222 -8.45 1.64 -12.03
CA ILE A 222 -9.65 1.88 -11.22
C ILE A 222 -10.71 0.78 -11.34
N ASP A 223 -10.99 0.25 -12.54
CA ASP A 223 -12.00 -0.80 -12.66
C ASP A 223 -11.55 -2.08 -11.95
N ALA A 224 -10.26 -2.44 -12.08
CA ALA A 224 -9.66 -3.55 -11.33
C ALA A 224 -9.83 -3.37 -9.81
N TYR A 225 -9.57 -2.18 -9.28
CA TYR A 225 -9.74 -1.87 -7.86
C TYR A 225 -11.19 -2.09 -7.41
N PHE A 226 -12.16 -1.64 -8.22
CA PHE A 226 -13.58 -1.88 -7.96
C PHE A 226 -13.92 -3.38 -7.97
N TYR A 227 -13.48 -4.14 -8.99
CA TYR A 227 -13.79 -5.56 -9.10
C TYR A 227 -13.17 -6.39 -7.98
N LEU A 228 -11.91 -6.13 -7.64
CA LEU A 228 -11.20 -6.77 -6.55
C LEU A 228 -11.88 -6.49 -5.21
N THR A 229 -12.17 -5.22 -4.92
CA THR A 229 -12.86 -4.82 -3.69
C THR A 229 -14.22 -5.50 -3.58
N LYS A 230 -15.02 -5.46 -4.65
CA LYS A 230 -16.33 -6.10 -4.67
C LYS A 230 -16.24 -7.62 -4.42
N ALA A 231 -15.24 -8.29 -5.00
CA ALA A 231 -15.03 -9.72 -4.78
C ALA A 231 -14.54 -10.00 -3.34
N ALA A 232 -13.68 -9.15 -2.79
CA ALA A 232 -13.13 -9.30 -1.44
C ALA A 232 -14.20 -9.13 -0.34
N MET A 233 -15.25 -8.33 -0.57
CA MET A 233 -16.26 -7.99 0.45
C MET A 233 -16.90 -9.17 1.16
N LYS A 234 -17.01 -10.32 0.52
CA LYS A 234 -17.58 -11.53 1.15
C LYS A 234 -16.62 -12.28 2.05
N HIS A 235 -15.34 -11.94 2.00
CA HIS A 235 -14.27 -12.57 2.78
C HIS A 235 -13.73 -11.67 3.90
N LEU A 236 -13.80 -10.35 3.69
CA LEU A 236 -13.32 -9.37 4.67
C LEU A 236 -14.19 -9.39 5.94
N GLN A 237 -13.54 -9.38 7.09
CA GLN A 237 -14.16 -9.39 8.41
C GLN A 237 -13.79 -8.10 9.18
N PRO A 238 -14.44 -7.79 10.31
CA PRO A 238 -13.96 -6.72 11.19
C PRO A 238 -12.46 -6.83 11.48
N GLY A 239 -11.73 -5.73 11.39
CA GLY A 239 -10.26 -5.69 11.46
C GLY A 239 -9.55 -5.90 10.13
N SER A 240 -10.29 -6.02 9.01
CA SER A 240 -9.70 -6.04 7.67
C SER A 240 -9.37 -4.64 7.15
N ALA A 241 -8.43 -4.56 6.21
CA ALA A 241 -8.01 -3.30 5.59
C ALA A 241 -8.00 -3.39 4.06
N ILE A 242 -8.49 -2.35 3.42
CA ILE A 242 -8.37 -2.11 1.98
C ILE A 242 -7.43 -0.91 1.80
N ILE A 243 -6.35 -1.08 1.03
CA ILE A 243 -5.36 -0.04 0.81
C ILE A 243 -5.13 0.09 -0.69
N ALA A 244 -5.30 1.31 -1.21
CA ALA A 244 -5.09 1.57 -2.63
C ALA A 244 -3.88 2.49 -2.86
N THR A 245 -3.18 2.27 -3.97
CA THR A 245 -2.09 3.14 -4.41
C THR A 245 -2.62 4.21 -5.34
N SER A 246 -2.76 5.44 -4.83
CA SER A 246 -3.02 6.63 -5.64
C SER A 246 -1.70 7.21 -6.16
N SER A 247 -1.58 8.51 -6.25
CA SER A 247 -0.37 9.23 -6.64
C SER A 247 -0.52 10.73 -6.32
N GLU A 248 0.61 11.46 -6.23
CA GLU A 248 0.61 12.93 -6.20
C GLU A 248 -0.19 13.53 -7.35
N VAL A 249 -0.11 12.94 -8.57
CA VAL A 249 -0.84 13.45 -9.73
C VAL A 249 -2.36 13.27 -9.62
N GLY A 250 -2.84 12.39 -8.77
CA GLY A 250 -4.27 12.29 -8.42
C GLY A 250 -4.76 13.45 -7.55
N LEU A 251 -3.84 14.16 -6.89
CA LEU A 251 -4.11 15.31 -6.03
C LEU A 251 -3.93 16.65 -6.77
N VAL A 252 -2.81 16.78 -7.53
CA VAL A 252 -2.44 18.05 -8.14
C VAL A 252 -2.56 18.08 -9.66
N GLY A 253 -2.84 16.92 -10.29
CA GLY A 253 -2.87 16.78 -11.74
C GLY A 253 -1.47 16.70 -12.37
N SER A 254 -1.43 16.43 -13.68
CA SER A 254 -0.20 16.42 -14.47
C SER A 254 -0.54 16.71 -15.94
N SER A 255 0.18 17.65 -16.58
CA SER A 255 -0.01 17.96 -17.98
C SER A 255 0.40 16.84 -18.95
N SER A 256 1.13 15.82 -18.48
CA SER A 256 1.59 14.69 -19.31
C SER A 256 1.00 13.33 -18.91
N LEU A 257 0.21 13.26 -17.86
CA LEU A 257 -0.41 12.03 -17.34
C LEU A 257 -1.91 12.27 -17.06
N LEU A 258 -2.66 12.71 -18.08
CA LEU A 258 -4.04 13.16 -17.90
C LEU A 258 -4.97 12.01 -17.52
N ASP A 259 -4.93 10.90 -18.27
CA ASP A 259 -5.71 9.68 -18.02
C ASP A 259 -5.30 9.00 -16.72
N TYR A 260 -3.99 8.84 -16.50
CA TYR A 260 -3.45 8.30 -15.26
C TYR A 260 -3.87 9.15 -14.05
N GLY A 261 -3.70 10.47 -14.12
CA GLY A 261 -4.11 11.39 -13.06
C GLY A 261 -5.60 11.30 -12.74
N ALA A 262 -6.45 11.19 -13.78
CA ALA A 262 -7.87 10.98 -13.62
C ALA A 262 -8.18 9.69 -12.85
N THR A 263 -7.52 8.56 -13.18
CA THR A 263 -7.70 7.30 -12.45
C THR A 263 -7.22 7.39 -11.01
N LYS A 264 -6.11 8.09 -10.75
CA LYS A 264 -5.55 8.25 -9.39
C LYS A 264 -6.43 9.16 -8.51
N GLY A 265 -7.07 10.18 -9.11
CA GLY A 265 -8.12 10.95 -8.45
C GLY A 265 -9.38 10.13 -8.16
N ALA A 266 -9.80 9.28 -9.10
CA ALA A 266 -10.92 8.36 -8.91
C ALA A 266 -10.67 7.36 -7.77
N ILE A 267 -9.45 6.82 -7.63
CA ILE A 267 -9.06 5.96 -6.51
C ILE A 267 -9.26 6.67 -5.17
N ILE A 268 -8.86 7.93 -5.04
CA ILE A 268 -9.04 8.73 -3.82
C ILE A 268 -10.53 8.85 -3.46
N ALA A 269 -11.36 9.25 -4.43
CA ALA A 269 -12.79 9.44 -4.20
C ALA A 269 -13.48 8.11 -3.84
N PHE A 270 -13.16 7.03 -4.55
CA PHE A 270 -13.73 5.71 -4.30
C PHE A 270 -13.32 5.17 -2.92
N THR A 271 -12.04 5.31 -2.55
CA THR A 271 -11.55 4.89 -1.22
C THR A 271 -12.24 5.63 -0.08
N LYS A 272 -12.44 6.95 -0.20
CA LYS A 272 -13.19 7.74 0.79
C LYS A 272 -14.65 7.28 0.92
N SER A 273 -15.28 6.93 -0.20
CA SER A 273 -16.66 6.40 -0.21
C SER A 273 -16.72 5.01 0.44
N LEU A 274 -15.76 4.13 0.15
CA LEU A 274 -15.63 2.82 0.80
C LEU A 274 -15.45 2.95 2.31
N ALA A 275 -14.58 3.86 2.75
CA ALA A 275 -14.33 4.10 4.16
C ALA A 275 -15.62 4.45 4.92
N GLN A 276 -16.45 5.35 4.36
CA GLN A 276 -17.72 5.71 4.95
C GLN A 276 -18.72 4.55 4.97
N GLN A 277 -18.74 3.74 3.91
CA GLN A 277 -19.67 2.60 3.79
C GLN A 277 -19.29 1.43 4.70
N LEU A 278 -18.01 1.25 5.01
CA LEU A 278 -17.49 0.06 5.67
C LEU A 278 -17.09 0.29 7.13
N ALA A 279 -17.13 1.53 7.62
CA ALA A 279 -16.71 1.89 8.97
C ALA A 279 -17.52 1.16 10.05
N ASP A 280 -18.84 1.05 9.90
CA ASP A 280 -19.73 0.31 10.81
C ASP A 280 -19.53 -1.20 10.79
N LYS A 281 -18.89 -1.71 9.74
CA LYS A 281 -18.50 -3.13 9.62
C LYS A 281 -17.11 -3.41 10.19
N GLY A 282 -16.43 -2.40 10.73
CA GLY A 282 -15.07 -2.54 11.26
C GLY A 282 -14.02 -2.80 10.17
N ILE A 283 -14.29 -2.45 8.91
CA ILE A 283 -13.37 -2.58 7.78
C ILE A 283 -12.86 -1.19 7.41
N ARG A 284 -11.54 -1.01 7.37
CA ARG A 284 -10.90 0.26 7.03
C ARG A 284 -10.54 0.32 5.56
N ALA A 285 -10.69 1.49 4.94
CA ALA A 285 -10.26 1.73 3.56
C ALA A 285 -9.46 3.04 3.51
N ASN A 286 -8.23 2.97 3.04
CA ASN A 286 -7.30 4.09 2.94
C ASN A 286 -6.54 4.06 1.62
N CYS A 287 -5.89 5.16 1.25
CA CYS A 287 -4.96 5.14 0.14
C CYS A 287 -3.63 5.83 0.50
N VAL A 288 -2.57 5.39 -0.17
CA VAL A 288 -1.27 6.03 -0.18
C VAL A 288 -1.14 6.81 -1.49
N ALA A 289 -0.63 8.02 -1.45
CA ALA A 289 -0.37 8.86 -2.62
C ALA A 289 1.13 9.18 -2.71
N PRO A 290 1.92 8.29 -3.34
CA PRO A 290 3.34 8.55 -3.53
C PRO A 290 3.60 9.67 -4.54
N GLY A 291 4.71 10.38 -4.33
CA GLY A 291 5.38 11.16 -5.37
C GLY A 291 6.20 10.26 -6.31
N PRO A 292 7.30 10.78 -6.90
CA PRO A 292 8.19 9.99 -7.72
C PRO A 292 8.83 8.85 -6.92
N VAL A 293 8.65 7.60 -7.36
CA VAL A 293 9.28 6.41 -6.78
C VAL A 293 10.06 5.68 -7.86
N TRP A 294 11.29 5.30 -7.58
CA TRP A 294 12.15 4.58 -8.51
C TRP A 294 11.67 3.14 -8.68
N THR A 295 11.01 2.85 -9.79
CA THR A 295 10.38 1.56 -10.11
C THR A 295 10.44 1.31 -11.61
N PRO A 296 10.27 0.07 -12.11
CA PRO A 296 10.27 -0.24 -13.54
C PRO A 296 9.16 0.46 -14.34
N LEU A 297 8.09 0.90 -13.69
CA LEU A 297 6.99 1.64 -14.33
C LEU A 297 7.48 2.90 -15.07
N ASN A 298 8.53 3.56 -14.58
CA ASN A 298 9.01 4.81 -15.17
C ASN A 298 9.87 4.61 -16.43
N PRO A 299 10.90 3.74 -16.45
CA PRO A 299 11.63 3.45 -17.68
C PRO A 299 10.80 2.70 -18.73
N ALA A 300 9.75 1.99 -18.34
CA ALA A 300 8.81 1.32 -19.25
C ALA A 300 7.74 2.26 -19.83
N ASP A 301 7.53 3.42 -19.24
CA ASP A 301 6.59 4.43 -19.75
C ASP A 301 7.07 4.96 -21.11
N ARG A 302 6.28 4.71 -22.17
CA ARG A 302 6.66 5.06 -23.56
C ARG A 302 6.93 6.54 -23.75
N GLY A 303 6.23 7.40 -23.02
CA GLY A 303 6.38 8.86 -23.10
C GLY A 303 7.49 9.44 -22.20
N MET A 304 8.15 8.59 -21.38
CA MET A 304 9.30 9.00 -20.58
C MET A 304 10.57 8.99 -21.43
N SER A 305 11.19 10.15 -21.66
CA SER A 305 12.51 10.17 -22.32
C SER A 305 13.63 9.80 -21.35
N PRO A 306 14.75 9.24 -21.88
CA PRO A 306 15.91 8.91 -21.03
C PRO A 306 16.47 10.11 -20.25
N GLU A 307 16.40 11.33 -20.83
CA GLU A 307 16.84 12.57 -20.18
C GLU A 307 15.95 12.93 -18.99
N LYS A 308 14.61 12.85 -19.17
CA LYS A 308 13.64 13.06 -18.08
C LYS A 308 13.76 12.00 -16.99
N LEU A 309 14.04 10.74 -17.38
CA LEU A 309 14.27 9.66 -16.41
C LEU A 309 15.52 9.94 -15.56
N ALA A 310 16.61 10.45 -16.18
CA ALA A 310 17.82 10.79 -15.45
C ALA A 310 17.59 11.87 -14.37
N GLU A 311 16.62 12.75 -14.57
CA GLU A 311 16.25 13.84 -13.63
C GLU A 311 15.04 13.47 -12.74
N PHE A 312 14.61 12.21 -12.76
CA PHE A 312 13.39 11.78 -12.07
C PHE A 312 13.43 12.10 -10.56
N GLY A 313 12.40 12.75 -10.05
CA GLY A 313 12.34 13.18 -8.64
C GLY A 313 13.18 14.42 -8.28
N GLN A 314 13.99 14.98 -9.19
CA GLN A 314 14.85 16.15 -8.89
C GLN A 314 14.05 17.40 -8.49
N LYS A 315 12.80 17.51 -8.94
CA LYS A 315 11.92 18.63 -8.63
C LYS A 315 11.34 18.58 -7.22
N GLN A 316 11.30 17.40 -6.59
CA GLN A 316 10.83 17.27 -5.22
C GLN A 316 11.75 18.05 -4.26
N PRO A 317 11.22 18.56 -3.13
CA PRO A 317 12.06 19.20 -2.09
C PRO A 317 13.23 18.33 -1.64
N MET A 318 13.04 17.00 -1.52
CA MET A 318 14.13 16.05 -1.20
C MET A 318 15.11 15.79 -2.34
N LYS A 319 14.88 16.37 -3.55
CA LYS A 319 15.79 16.31 -4.72
C LYS A 319 16.09 14.91 -5.25
N ARG A 320 15.22 13.95 -5.01
CA ARG A 320 15.31 12.56 -5.50
C ARG A 320 13.95 11.89 -5.60
N ALA A 321 13.90 10.77 -6.30
CA ALA A 321 12.81 9.81 -6.15
C ALA A 321 12.94 9.06 -4.82
N ALA A 322 11.83 8.60 -4.27
CA ALA A 322 11.83 7.63 -3.18
C ALA A 322 12.21 6.24 -3.70
N GLN A 323 12.64 5.37 -2.80
CA GLN A 323 12.77 3.94 -3.04
C GLN A 323 11.49 3.22 -2.60
N PRO A 324 11.12 2.09 -3.20
CA PRO A 324 9.97 1.29 -2.77
C PRO A 324 9.92 1.01 -1.27
N GLU A 325 11.06 0.72 -0.66
CA GLU A 325 11.19 0.45 0.77
C GLU A 325 10.91 1.65 1.68
N GLU A 326 10.96 2.87 1.15
CA GLU A 326 10.59 4.08 1.87
C GLU A 326 9.07 4.30 1.90
N ILE A 327 8.34 3.70 0.93
CA ILE A 327 6.89 3.81 0.79
C ILE A 327 6.15 2.65 1.50
N ALA A 328 6.74 1.45 1.48
CA ALA A 328 6.10 0.24 2.01
C ALA A 328 5.71 0.32 3.52
N PRO A 329 6.44 1.00 4.42
CA PRO A 329 6.05 1.15 5.82
C PRO A 329 4.67 1.80 6.03
N ALA A 330 4.24 2.71 5.14
CA ALA A 330 2.89 3.29 5.17
C ALA A 330 1.80 2.22 5.03
N TYR A 331 2.04 1.24 4.17
CA TYR A 331 1.09 0.13 3.98
C TYR A 331 1.03 -0.77 5.22
N VAL A 332 2.16 -1.01 5.90
CA VAL A 332 2.16 -1.73 7.18
C VAL A 332 1.35 -0.97 8.23
N PHE A 333 1.58 0.33 8.37
CA PHE A 333 0.81 1.20 9.28
C PHE A 333 -0.69 1.12 8.99
N LEU A 334 -1.10 1.26 7.73
CA LEU A 334 -2.51 1.24 7.34
C LEU A 334 -3.15 -0.16 7.46
N ALA A 335 -2.37 -1.24 7.37
CA ALA A 335 -2.84 -2.61 7.54
C ALA A 335 -2.99 -3.01 9.02
N SER A 336 -2.17 -2.44 9.91
CA SER A 336 -2.12 -2.79 11.32
C SER A 336 -3.29 -2.19 12.11
N ASP A 337 -4.06 -3.05 12.79
CA ASP A 337 -5.11 -2.58 13.71
C ASP A 337 -4.53 -1.88 14.93
N ALA A 338 -3.38 -2.34 15.41
CA ALA A 338 -2.74 -1.73 16.57
C ALA A 338 -2.32 -0.29 16.34
N ASP A 339 -1.91 0.04 15.09
CA ASP A 339 -1.39 1.36 14.76
C ASP A 339 -2.46 2.30 14.18
N SER A 340 -3.48 1.75 13.50
CA SER A 340 -4.40 2.55 12.67
C SER A 340 -5.88 2.17 12.78
N SER A 341 -6.33 1.61 13.91
CA SER A 341 -7.72 1.19 14.12
C SER A 341 -8.76 2.31 13.93
N TYR A 342 -8.36 3.56 14.16
CA TYR A 342 -9.24 4.74 13.98
C TYR A 342 -8.94 5.52 12.69
N VAL A 343 -8.08 4.98 11.81
CA VAL A 343 -7.65 5.61 10.56
C VAL A 343 -8.38 4.97 9.38
N THR A 344 -9.38 5.65 8.83
CA THR A 344 -10.10 5.24 7.62
C THR A 344 -10.50 6.45 6.79
N GLY A 345 -10.45 6.34 5.47
CA GLY A 345 -10.78 7.41 4.53
C GLY A 345 -9.67 8.45 4.30
N ILE A 346 -8.45 8.19 4.80
CA ILE A 346 -7.33 9.11 4.58
C ILE A 346 -6.62 8.87 3.25
N VAL A 347 -5.93 9.91 2.81
CA VAL A 347 -4.88 9.86 1.78
C VAL A 347 -3.57 10.13 2.50
N LEU A 348 -2.71 9.13 2.58
CA LEU A 348 -1.38 9.28 3.16
C LEU A 348 -0.41 9.72 2.05
N GLU A 349 0.04 10.97 2.13
CA GLU A 349 0.89 11.60 1.14
C GLU A 349 2.37 11.34 1.45
N GLU A 350 3.08 10.68 0.53
CA GLU A 350 4.52 10.39 0.62
C GLU A 350 5.25 10.99 -0.57
N MET A 351 5.31 12.31 -0.63
CA MET A 351 5.68 13.09 -1.81
C MET A 351 7.02 13.81 -1.71
N GLY A 352 7.91 13.39 -0.82
CA GLY A 352 9.26 13.97 -0.71
C GLY A 352 9.29 15.47 -0.39
N GLY A 353 8.29 15.94 0.36
CA GLY A 353 8.14 17.33 0.81
C GLY A 353 7.27 18.22 -0.08
N LEU A 354 6.74 17.71 -1.21
CA LEU A 354 5.67 18.40 -1.94
C LEU A 354 4.41 18.40 -1.07
N THR A 355 3.72 19.53 -1.01
CA THR A 355 2.47 19.69 -0.24
C THR A 355 1.32 20.02 -1.18
N THR A 356 0.12 19.58 -0.83
CA THR A 356 -1.10 19.81 -1.64
C THR A 356 -1.99 20.93 -1.13
N GLY A 357 -1.53 21.73 -0.18
CA GLY A 357 -2.23 22.90 0.35
C GLY A 357 -2.62 22.82 1.78
#